data_303eea3e2877688dea3d6ddcf0dd84ac
#
_entry.id   303eea3e2877688dea3d6ddcf0dd84ac
#
_cell.length_a   1.000
_cell.length_b   1.000
_cell.length_c   1.000
_cell.angle_alpha   90.00
_cell.angle_beta   90.00
_cell.angle_gamma   90.00
#
_symmetry.space_group_name_H-M   'P 1'
#
loop_
_entity.id
_entity.type
_entity.pdbx_description
1 polymer ?
#
loop_
_entity_poly.entity_id
_entity_poly.type
_entity_poly.pdbx_seq_one_letter_code
_entity_poly.pdbx_strand_id
1 'polypeptide(L)'
;MRFIIYIGIIFCTAACTSPTPELHPGDLLFRAGRNSAMTGAITAATGRIEAPGFSHVGIFVRYDSTDAVLEAAPEGGVRISPLREFLDGSARIGGRPAAVAMRLRDTAGLAASLRRAFGFLGLPYDCSFRPDNGKLYCSELVWESYRTPDGRRRFPARPMNFRAADGSMPAFWTELFERLGEAIPEGEPGTNPNDMAHDPQLYEVGRWF
;
A
#
# COMPACT_ATOMS: atom_id res chain seq x y z
N MET A 1 4.51 -68.72 -12.20
CA MET A 1 4.09 -67.36 -12.56
C MET A 1 4.04 -66.52 -11.29
N ARG A 2 4.98 -65.59 -11.11
CA ARG A 2 5.00 -64.66 -9.97
C ARG A 2 4.41 -63.33 -10.40
N PHE A 3 3.27 -62.98 -9.83
CA PHE A 3 2.66 -61.65 -10.04
C PHE A 3 3.34 -60.66 -9.11
N ILE A 4 3.99 -59.66 -9.68
CA ILE A 4 4.53 -58.50 -8.97
C ILE A 4 3.43 -57.44 -8.96
N ILE A 5 2.89 -57.12 -7.76
CA ILE A 5 1.94 -56.06 -7.54
C ILE A 5 2.73 -54.78 -7.31
N TYR A 6 2.67 -53.83 -8.26
CA TYR A 6 3.21 -52.46 -8.03
C TYR A 6 2.18 -51.67 -7.25
N ILE A 7 2.50 -51.35 -6.00
CA ILE A 7 1.74 -50.39 -5.20
C ILE A 7 2.28 -49.00 -5.55
N GLY A 8 1.53 -48.25 -6.37
CA GLY A 8 1.81 -46.84 -6.65
C GLY A 8 1.48 -45.98 -5.45
N ILE A 9 2.51 -45.41 -4.81
CA ILE A 9 2.34 -44.42 -3.74
C ILE A 9 1.99 -43.08 -4.41
N ILE A 10 0.72 -42.67 -4.30
CA ILE A 10 0.28 -41.35 -4.73
C ILE A 10 0.73 -40.38 -3.65
N PHE A 11 1.78 -39.59 -3.92
CA PHE A 11 2.14 -38.43 -3.11
C PHE A 11 1.10 -37.32 -3.38
N CYS A 12 0.15 -37.19 -2.46
CA CYS A 12 -0.76 -36.07 -2.42
C CYS A 12 0.03 -34.86 -1.86
N THR A 13 0.59 -34.03 -2.74
CA THR A 13 1.18 -32.74 -2.34
C THR A 13 0.04 -31.82 -1.94
N ALA A 14 -0.27 -31.73 -0.65
CA ALA A 14 -1.13 -30.68 -0.13
C ALA A 14 -0.44 -29.34 -0.39
N ALA A 15 -0.91 -28.61 -1.41
CA ALA A 15 -0.53 -27.22 -1.58
C ALA A 15 -1.06 -26.46 -0.35
N CYS A 16 -0.15 -26.08 0.56
CA CYS A 16 -0.48 -25.16 1.66
C CYS A 16 -0.90 -23.82 1.03
N THR A 17 -2.19 -23.67 0.78
CA THR A 17 -2.76 -22.36 0.45
C THR A 17 -2.82 -21.58 1.75
N SER A 18 -1.97 -20.55 1.90
CA SER A 18 -2.15 -19.60 2.99
C SER A 18 -3.59 -19.08 2.94
N PRO A 19 -4.31 -19.08 4.07
CA PRO A 19 -5.69 -18.60 4.07
C PRO A 19 -5.71 -17.14 3.63
N THR A 20 -6.73 -16.77 2.84
CA THR A 20 -6.99 -15.38 2.49
C THR A 20 -7.20 -14.59 3.80
N PRO A 21 -6.58 -13.41 3.98
CA PRO A 21 -6.76 -12.60 5.18
C PRO A 21 -8.24 -12.30 5.46
N GLU A 22 -8.65 -12.40 6.71
CA GLU A 22 -9.96 -11.93 7.15
C GLU A 22 -9.93 -10.41 7.34
N LEU A 23 -10.45 -9.69 6.35
CA LEU A 23 -10.39 -8.24 6.29
C LEU A 23 -11.56 -7.57 7.02
N HIS A 24 -11.25 -6.50 7.75
CA HIS A 24 -12.23 -5.62 8.37
C HIS A 24 -12.12 -4.20 7.81
N PRO A 25 -13.24 -3.46 7.66
CA PRO A 25 -13.19 -2.06 7.24
C PRO A 25 -12.22 -1.25 8.09
N GLY A 26 -11.29 -0.56 7.42
CA GLY A 26 -10.20 0.18 8.05
C GLY A 26 -8.88 -0.59 8.15
N ASP A 27 -8.79 -1.81 7.66
CA ASP A 27 -7.49 -2.44 7.44
C ASP A 27 -6.73 -1.69 6.33
N LEU A 28 -5.44 -1.54 6.52
CA LEU A 28 -4.55 -0.95 5.53
C LEU A 28 -3.95 -2.05 4.67
N LEU A 29 -4.14 -1.94 3.36
CA LEU A 29 -3.59 -2.88 2.39
C LEU A 29 -2.36 -2.27 1.75
N PHE A 30 -1.19 -2.84 2.03
CA PHE A 30 0.07 -2.44 1.43
C PHE A 30 0.43 -3.39 0.29
N ARG A 31 0.88 -2.85 -0.83
CA ARG A 31 1.32 -3.67 -1.95
C ARG A 31 2.65 -3.19 -2.55
N ALA A 32 3.48 -4.14 -2.97
CA ALA A 32 4.54 -3.86 -3.92
C ALA A 32 3.88 -3.67 -5.29
N GLY A 33 4.04 -2.52 -5.91
CA GLY A 33 3.50 -2.23 -7.23
C GLY A 33 4.18 -3.08 -8.32
N ARG A 34 3.51 -3.23 -9.46
CA ARG A 34 4.14 -3.80 -10.65
C ARG A 34 5.30 -2.91 -11.11
N ASN A 35 6.23 -3.50 -11.86
CA ASN A 35 7.37 -2.77 -12.42
C ASN A 35 6.89 -1.55 -13.23
N SER A 36 7.13 -0.36 -12.69
CA SER A 36 6.93 0.93 -13.34
C SER A 36 8.05 1.86 -12.90
N ALA A 37 8.32 2.91 -13.65
CA ALA A 37 9.33 3.90 -13.27
C ALA A 37 9.03 4.52 -11.89
N MET A 38 7.76 4.87 -11.62
CA MET A 38 7.33 5.40 -10.33
C MET A 38 7.54 4.37 -9.20
N THR A 39 7.10 3.12 -9.37
CA THR A 39 7.29 2.06 -8.37
C THR A 39 8.77 1.87 -8.06
N GLY A 40 9.62 1.81 -9.09
CA GLY A 40 11.07 1.68 -8.94
C GLY A 40 11.67 2.86 -8.17
N ALA A 41 11.28 4.08 -8.48
CA ALA A 41 11.75 5.30 -7.82
C ALA A 41 11.30 5.37 -6.35
N ILE A 42 10.04 5.05 -6.04
CA ILE A 42 9.54 4.97 -4.66
C ILE A 42 10.33 3.92 -3.88
N THR A 43 10.49 2.72 -4.44
CA THR A 43 11.19 1.62 -3.76
C THR A 43 12.68 1.94 -3.55
N ALA A 44 13.33 2.59 -4.52
CA ALA A 44 14.74 3.00 -4.38
C ALA A 44 14.94 4.02 -3.25
N ALA A 45 13.98 4.94 -3.09
CA ALA A 45 14.05 6.01 -2.10
C ALA A 45 13.62 5.57 -0.69
N THR A 46 12.66 4.65 -0.58
CA THR A 46 12.01 4.28 0.69
C THR A 46 12.16 2.80 1.03
N GLY A 47 12.71 1.98 0.11
CA GLY A 47 12.84 0.54 0.28
C GLY A 47 13.74 0.20 1.47
N ARG A 48 13.34 -0.86 2.19
CA ARG A 48 14.13 -1.50 3.22
C ARG A 48 14.78 -2.75 2.63
N ILE A 49 15.81 -3.27 3.30
CA ILE A 49 16.49 -4.51 2.90
C ILE A 49 15.51 -5.70 2.89
N GLU A 50 14.46 -5.62 3.70
CA GLU A 50 13.42 -6.64 3.79
C GLU A 50 12.42 -6.51 2.64
N ALA A 51 12.34 -7.52 1.81
CA ALA A 51 11.37 -7.62 0.71
C ALA A 51 10.00 -8.11 1.22
N PRO A 52 8.90 -7.69 0.57
CA PRO A 52 8.82 -6.77 -0.56
C PRO A 52 8.77 -5.31 -0.13
N GLY A 53 9.42 -4.41 -0.89
CA GLY A 53 9.27 -2.98 -0.70
C GLY A 53 7.86 -2.52 -1.13
N PHE A 54 7.12 -1.87 -0.25
CA PHE A 54 5.79 -1.38 -0.57
C PHE A 54 5.86 -0.01 -1.25
N SER A 55 5.15 0.12 -2.36
CA SER A 55 5.06 1.38 -3.12
C SER A 55 3.64 1.96 -3.15
N HIS A 56 2.68 1.27 -2.55
CA HIS A 56 1.29 1.72 -2.53
C HIS A 56 0.55 1.22 -1.29
N VAL A 57 -0.44 2.01 -0.84
CA VAL A 57 -1.34 1.68 0.26
C VAL A 57 -2.76 2.12 -0.06
N GLY A 58 -3.74 1.34 0.38
CA GLY A 58 -5.16 1.68 0.35
C GLY A 58 -5.87 1.23 1.62
N ILE A 59 -7.07 1.69 1.82
CA ILE A 59 -7.91 1.41 2.98
C ILE A 59 -8.96 0.39 2.57
N PHE A 60 -8.99 -0.77 3.20
CA PHE A 60 -10.06 -1.74 2.95
C PHE A 60 -11.39 -1.20 3.45
N VAL A 61 -12.40 -1.30 2.60
CA VAL A 61 -13.78 -0.90 2.90
C VAL A 61 -14.77 -1.94 2.34
N ARG A 62 -15.97 -1.96 2.88
CA ARG A 62 -17.11 -2.61 2.21
C ARG A 62 -17.97 -1.52 1.59
N TYR A 63 -18.11 -1.59 0.27
CA TYR A 63 -18.90 -0.65 -0.50
C TYR A 63 -19.94 -1.39 -1.33
N ASP A 64 -21.20 -1.03 -1.19
CA ASP A 64 -22.34 -1.73 -1.82
C ASP A 64 -22.26 -3.26 -1.64
N SER A 65 -21.97 -3.69 -0.39
CA SER A 65 -21.82 -5.10 0.01
C SER A 65 -20.67 -5.85 -0.68
N THR A 66 -19.77 -5.15 -1.37
CA THR A 66 -18.57 -5.72 -2.00
C THR A 66 -17.30 -5.31 -1.27
N ASP A 67 -16.31 -6.20 -1.29
CA ASP A 67 -14.97 -5.91 -0.78
C ASP A 67 -14.25 -4.96 -1.75
N ALA A 68 -13.84 -3.81 -1.25
CA ALA A 68 -13.26 -2.73 -2.01
C ALA A 68 -12.11 -2.05 -1.27
N VAL A 69 -11.38 -1.20 -1.96
CA VAL A 69 -10.26 -0.43 -1.42
C VAL A 69 -10.48 1.04 -1.77
N LEU A 70 -10.51 1.89 -0.75
CA LEU A 70 -10.44 3.33 -0.92
C LEU A 70 -8.96 3.71 -1.02
N GLU A 71 -8.55 4.23 -2.17
CA GLU A 71 -7.15 4.52 -2.47
C GLU A 71 -7.00 5.86 -3.21
N ALA A 72 -5.84 6.49 -3.10
CA ALA A 72 -5.42 7.54 -4.01
C ALA A 72 -4.46 6.92 -5.05
N ALA A 73 -4.87 6.91 -6.31
CA ALA A 73 -4.12 6.34 -7.41
C ALA A 73 -3.78 7.40 -8.46
N PRO A 74 -2.61 7.30 -9.15
CA PRO A 74 -2.24 8.26 -10.19
C PRO A 74 -3.31 8.44 -11.25
N GLU A 75 -4.02 7.37 -11.57
CA GLU A 75 -5.15 7.39 -12.50
C GLU A 75 -6.46 7.40 -11.70
N GLY A 76 -7.20 8.50 -11.79
CA GLY A 76 -8.51 8.66 -11.15
C GLY A 76 -8.49 9.25 -9.75
N GLY A 77 -7.33 9.58 -9.16
CA GLY A 77 -7.26 10.24 -7.85
C GLY A 77 -7.75 9.38 -6.70
N VAL A 78 -8.45 9.98 -5.74
CA VAL A 78 -9.07 9.28 -4.61
C VAL A 78 -10.35 8.60 -5.07
N ARG A 79 -10.33 7.26 -5.06
CA ARG A 79 -11.39 6.42 -5.63
C ARG A 79 -11.65 5.16 -4.81
N ILE A 80 -12.74 4.49 -5.12
CA ILE A 80 -13.03 3.14 -4.65
C ILE A 80 -12.74 2.16 -5.79
N SER A 81 -11.82 1.22 -5.54
CA SER A 81 -11.46 0.15 -6.47
C SER A 81 -11.93 -1.20 -5.91
N PRO A 82 -12.41 -2.13 -6.75
CA PRO A 82 -12.63 -3.49 -6.30
C PRO A 82 -11.35 -4.08 -5.68
N LEU A 83 -11.45 -4.84 -4.58
CA LEU A 83 -10.30 -5.47 -3.92
C LEU A 83 -9.46 -6.28 -4.92
N ARG A 84 -10.11 -6.99 -5.84
CA ARG A 84 -9.43 -7.76 -6.89
C ARG A 84 -8.54 -6.86 -7.77
N GLU A 85 -9.06 -5.71 -8.22
CA GLU A 85 -8.29 -4.76 -9.04
C GLU A 85 -7.07 -4.24 -8.29
N PHE A 86 -7.24 -3.88 -7.02
CA PHE A 86 -6.13 -3.47 -6.16
C PHE A 86 -5.05 -4.55 -6.07
N LEU A 87 -5.43 -5.80 -5.81
CA LEU A 87 -4.51 -6.94 -5.72
C LEU A 87 -3.87 -7.27 -7.08
N ASP A 88 -4.61 -7.15 -8.17
CA ASP A 88 -4.08 -7.37 -9.52
C ASP A 88 -3.04 -6.32 -9.91
N GLY A 89 -3.08 -5.12 -9.32
CA GLY A 89 -2.03 -4.10 -9.44
C GLY A 89 -0.72 -4.41 -8.70
N SER A 90 -0.66 -5.49 -7.92
CA SER A 90 0.54 -5.90 -7.20
C SER A 90 1.55 -6.64 -8.07
N ALA A 91 2.84 -6.52 -7.76
CA ALA A 91 3.84 -7.50 -8.19
C ALA A 91 3.45 -8.92 -7.73
N ARG A 92 4.12 -9.93 -8.24
CA ARG A 92 3.83 -11.32 -7.89
C ARG A 92 5.03 -11.97 -7.20
N ILE A 93 4.75 -12.68 -6.09
CA ILE A 93 5.70 -13.55 -5.40
C ILE A 93 5.07 -14.95 -5.39
N GLY A 94 5.76 -15.92 -5.97
CA GLY A 94 5.22 -17.27 -6.11
C GLY A 94 3.87 -17.32 -6.87
N GLY A 95 3.64 -16.39 -7.83
CA GLY A 95 2.39 -16.28 -8.59
C GLY A 95 1.25 -15.55 -7.85
N ARG A 96 1.45 -15.16 -6.59
CA ARG A 96 0.44 -14.50 -5.75
C ARG A 96 0.70 -13.00 -5.63
N PRO A 97 -0.32 -12.17 -5.34
CA PRO A 97 -0.13 -10.73 -5.11
C PRO A 97 0.87 -10.46 -3.98
N ALA A 98 1.88 -9.64 -4.23
CA ALA A 98 2.80 -9.14 -3.21
C ALA A 98 2.11 -8.05 -2.38
N ALA A 99 1.15 -8.45 -1.56
CA ALA A 99 0.33 -7.56 -0.74
C ALA A 99 0.17 -8.11 0.68
N VAL A 100 0.05 -7.20 1.64
CA VAL A 100 -0.10 -7.47 3.07
C VAL A 100 -1.25 -6.64 3.62
N ALA A 101 -2.07 -7.23 4.47
CA ALA A 101 -3.10 -6.54 5.22
C ALA A 101 -2.60 -6.27 6.65
N MET A 102 -2.71 -5.02 7.07
CA MET A 102 -2.31 -4.55 8.39
C MET A 102 -3.50 -3.91 9.10
N ARG A 103 -3.62 -4.09 10.41
CA ARG A 103 -4.70 -3.55 11.24
C ARG A 103 -4.16 -2.72 12.37
N LEU A 104 -4.87 -1.66 12.73
CA LEU A 104 -4.58 -0.88 13.93
C LEU A 104 -4.76 -1.72 15.19
N ARG A 105 -3.80 -1.64 16.12
CA ARG A 105 -3.91 -2.24 17.46
C ARG A 105 -4.98 -1.53 18.30
N ASP A 106 -5.09 -0.22 18.14
CA ASP A 106 -6.12 0.61 18.76
C ASP A 106 -7.03 1.19 17.69
N THR A 107 -8.30 0.77 17.70
CA THR A 107 -9.31 1.20 16.73
C THR A 107 -10.17 2.38 17.21
N ALA A 108 -9.83 2.99 18.36
CA ALA A 108 -10.53 4.18 18.84
C ALA A 108 -10.48 5.31 17.78
N GLY A 109 -11.63 5.84 17.39
CA GLY A 109 -11.74 6.86 16.34
C GLY A 109 -11.70 6.33 14.88
N LEU A 110 -11.59 5.01 14.65
CA LEU A 110 -11.50 4.44 13.29
C LEU A 110 -12.74 4.78 12.44
N ALA A 111 -13.94 4.69 13.00
CA ALA A 111 -15.16 5.04 12.25
C ALA A 111 -15.17 6.51 11.78
N ALA A 112 -14.65 7.43 12.58
CA ALA A 112 -14.48 8.83 12.18
C ALA A 112 -13.40 8.98 11.12
N SER A 113 -12.31 8.21 11.20
CA SER A 113 -11.23 8.17 10.22
C SER A 113 -11.74 7.68 8.87
N LEU A 114 -12.56 6.62 8.84
CA LEU A 114 -13.20 6.14 7.61
C LEU A 114 -14.13 7.18 6.99
N ARG A 115 -15.00 7.83 7.80
CA ARG A 115 -15.84 8.91 7.26
C ARG A 115 -15.03 10.04 6.64
N ARG A 116 -13.88 10.39 7.25
CA ARG A 116 -12.96 11.40 6.70
C ARG A 116 -12.35 10.94 5.38
N ALA A 117 -11.91 9.67 5.30
CA ALA A 117 -11.37 9.09 4.08
C ALA A 117 -12.38 9.14 2.93
N PHE A 118 -13.65 8.76 3.19
CA PHE A 118 -14.73 8.90 2.20
C PHE A 118 -14.99 10.35 1.78
N GLY A 119 -14.76 11.31 2.67
CA GLY A 119 -14.88 12.74 2.34
C GLY A 119 -13.85 13.25 1.33
N PHE A 120 -12.79 12.50 1.06
CA PHE A 120 -11.78 12.83 0.06
C PHE A 120 -12.05 12.23 -1.32
N LEU A 121 -13.11 11.44 -1.49
CA LEU A 121 -13.45 10.85 -2.80
C LEU A 121 -13.53 11.94 -3.89
N GLY A 122 -12.89 11.63 -5.02
CA GLY A 122 -12.85 12.52 -6.18
C GLY A 122 -11.74 13.57 -6.15
N LEU A 123 -10.97 13.71 -5.05
CA LEU A 123 -9.78 14.55 -5.07
C LEU A 123 -8.73 13.98 -6.05
N PRO A 124 -8.02 14.84 -6.78
CA PRO A 124 -6.99 14.40 -7.71
C PRO A 124 -5.78 13.78 -6.98
N TYR A 125 -5.02 12.94 -7.70
CA TYR A 125 -3.77 12.40 -7.19
C TYR A 125 -2.71 13.50 -7.11
N ASP A 126 -1.98 13.54 -5.99
CA ASP A 126 -0.85 14.45 -5.83
C ASP A 126 0.44 13.86 -6.40
N CYS A 127 0.82 14.33 -7.58
CA CYS A 127 2.12 14.02 -8.17
C CYS A 127 3.26 14.92 -7.64
N SER A 128 2.94 16.00 -6.91
CA SER A 128 3.93 16.91 -6.33
C SER A 128 4.40 16.46 -4.95
N PHE A 129 3.68 15.53 -4.32
CA PHE A 129 3.97 15.00 -2.98
C PHE A 129 4.10 16.09 -1.91
N ARG A 130 3.31 17.16 -2.01
CA ARG A 130 3.31 18.29 -1.09
C ARG A 130 2.03 18.30 -0.26
N PRO A 131 2.12 18.57 1.05
CA PRO A 131 0.94 18.65 1.89
C PRO A 131 0.07 19.87 1.53
N ASP A 132 -1.20 19.84 1.94
CA ASP A 132 -2.14 20.96 1.95
C ASP A 132 -2.42 21.61 0.57
N ASN A 133 -2.31 20.86 -0.53
CA ASN A 133 -2.52 21.35 -1.90
C ASN A 133 -3.87 20.93 -2.53
N GLY A 134 -4.77 20.31 -1.75
CA GLY A 134 -6.07 19.83 -2.23
C GLY A 134 -6.03 18.56 -3.09
N LYS A 135 -4.90 17.87 -3.10
CA LYS A 135 -4.65 16.59 -3.77
C LYS A 135 -4.12 15.62 -2.74
N LEU A 136 -4.13 14.34 -3.02
CA LEU A 136 -3.61 13.32 -2.10
C LEU A 136 -2.86 12.21 -2.85
N TYR A 137 -1.67 11.84 -2.38
CA TYR A 137 -1.04 10.59 -2.76
C TYR A 137 -1.43 9.45 -1.80
N CYS A 138 -1.07 8.22 -2.10
CA CYS A 138 -1.64 7.04 -1.45
C CYS A 138 -1.48 7.01 0.08
N SER A 139 -0.27 7.22 0.60
CA SER A 139 -0.05 7.23 2.05
C SER A 139 -0.50 8.53 2.72
N GLU A 140 -0.58 9.64 2.00
CA GLU A 140 -1.15 10.88 2.50
C GLU A 140 -2.66 10.76 2.74
N LEU A 141 -3.40 10.06 1.86
CA LEU A 141 -4.81 9.75 2.10
C LEU A 141 -4.99 9.06 3.46
N VAL A 142 -4.16 8.08 3.79
CA VAL A 142 -4.19 7.41 5.10
C VAL A 142 -3.79 8.38 6.21
N TRP A 143 -2.73 9.14 6.03
CA TRP A 143 -2.21 10.10 7.00
C TRP A 143 -3.22 11.19 7.36
N GLU A 144 -3.92 11.74 6.38
CA GLU A 144 -4.97 12.74 6.60
C GLU A 144 -6.23 12.14 7.21
N SER A 145 -6.54 10.90 6.88
CA SER A 145 -7.78 10.24 7.34
C SER A 145 -7.66 9.70 8.75
N TYR A 146 -6.55 9.03 9.08
CA TYR A 146 -6.41 8.26 10.32
C TYR A 146 -6.01 9.16 11.49
N ARG A 147 -6.98 9.40 12.36
CA ARG A 147 -6.79 10.25 13.54
C ARG A 147 -7.24 9.55 14.81
N THR A 148 -6.61 9.92 15.90
CA THR A 148 -7.04 9.58 17.26
C THR A 148 -8.36 10.30 17.61
N PRO A 149 -9.08 9.89 18.67
CA PRO A 149 -10.31 10.56 19.08
C PRO A 149 -10.14 12.06 19.40
N ASP A 150 -8.95 12.48 19.82
CA ASP A 150 -8.60 13.88 20.09
C ASP A 150 -8.11 14.64 18.82
N GLY A 151 -8.22 14.01 17.63
CA GLY A 151 -7.98 14.64 16.33
C GLY A 151 -6.53 14.62 15.84
N ARG A 152 -5.57 14.11 16.61
CA ARG A 152 -4.17 14.00 16.16
C ARG A 152 -4.01 12.93 15.07
N ARG A 153 -3.11 13.17 14.11
CA ARG A 153 -2.74 12.17 13.11
C ARG A 153 -2.11 10.94 13.78
N ARG A 154 -2.52 9.74 13.39
CA ARG A 154 -2.00 8.49 13.97
C ARG A 154 -0.59 8.19 13.49
N PHE A 155 -0.29 8.47 12.24
CA PHE A 155 1.02 8.20 11.66
C PHE A 155 1.86 9.47 11.67
N PRO A 156 3.16 9.40 12.04
CA PRO A 156 4.04 10.57 12.00
C PRO A 156 4.43 10.92 10.56
N ALA A 157 4.47 12.21 10.24
CA ALA A 157 5.19 12.68 9.06
C ALA A 157 6.70 12.58 9.31
N ARG A 158 7.46 12.30 8.25
CA ARG A 158 8.91 12.26 8.24
C ARG A 158 9.44 13.12 7.10
N PRO A 159 10.68 13.61 7.18
CA PRO A 159 11.31 14.22 6.01
C PRO A 159 11.27 13.26 4.82
N MET A 160 10.67 13.68 3.71
CA MET A 160 10.60 12.86 2.50
C MET A 160 11.98 12.71 1.85
N ASN A 161 12.26 11.53 1.39
CA ASN A 161 13.48 11.20 0.64
C ASN A 161 13.10 10.76 -0.76
N PHE A 162 13.76 11.33 -1.77
CA PHE A 162 13.61 10.98 -3.19
C PHE A 162 14.87 10.31 -3.75
N ARG A 163 15.94 10.20 -2.94
CA ARG A 163 17.20 9.61 -3.34
C ARG A 163 17.24 8.12 -3.07
N ALA A 164 17.91 7.39 -3.96
CA ALA A 164 18.24 5.99 -3.72
C ALA A 164 19.26 5.85 -2.57
N ALA A 165 19.45 4.63 -2.09
CA ALA A 165 20.35 4.33 -0.97
C ALA A 165 21.82 4.72 -1.23
N ASP A 166 22.26 4.78 -2.48
CA ASP A 166 23.59 5.26 -2.91
C ASP A 166 23.69 6.79 -3.02
N GLY A 167 22.61 7.53 -2.69
CA GLY A 167 22.50 8.99 -2.78
C GLY A 167 22.15 9.51 -4.18
N SER A 168 22.04 8.66 -5.20
CA SER A 168 21.64 9.07 -6.54
C SER A 168 20.18 9.48 -6.60
N MET A 169 19.84 10.40 -7.49
CA MET A 169 18.47 10.81 -7.77
C MET A 169 17.92 9.95 -8.93
N PRO A 170 16.90 9.10 -8.70
CA PRO A 170 16.24 8.37 -9.77
C PRO A 170 15.72 9.30 -10.87
N ALA A 171 16.00 8.99 -12.14
CA ALA A 171 15.64 9.82 -13.28
C ALA A 171 14.13 10.12 -13.34
N PHE A 172 13.30 9.19 -12.89
CA PHE A 172 11.85 9.39 -12.80
C PHE A 172 11.46 10.67 -12.04
N TRP A 173 12.11 10.94 -10.90
CA TRP A 173 11.80 12.14 -10.11
C TRP A 173 12.21 13.41 -10.83
N THR A 174 13.41 13.43 -11.41
CA THR A 174 13.89 14.58 -12.18
C THR A 174 12.93 14.90 -13.33
N GLU A 175 12.56 13.89 -14.12
CA GLU A 175 11.66 14.06 -15.26
C GLU A 175 10.23 14.46 -14.82
N LEU A 176 9.74 13.91 -13.71
CA LEU A 176 8.42 14.27 -13.18
C LEU A 176 8.38 15.74 -12.77
N PHE A 177 9.33 16.17 -11.93
CA PHE A 177 9.33 17.53 -11.39
C PHE A 177 9.70 18.58 -12.43
N GLU A 178 10.51 18.25 -13.44
CA GLU A 178 10.70 19.09 -14.61
C GLU A 178 9.38 19.32 -15.36
N ARG A 179 8.57 18.27 -15.58
CA ARG A 179 7.24 18.43 -16.24
C ARG A 179 6.25 19.20 -15.38
N LEU A 180 6.33 19.11 -14.06
CA LEU A 180 5.49 19.89 -13.15
C LEU A 180 5.93 21.36 -13.06
N GLY A 181 7.17 21.67 -13.43
CA GLY A 181 7.77 22.99 -13.23
C GLY A 181 8.04 23.32 -11.77
N GLU A 182 8.24 22.28 -10.95
CA GLU A 182 8.41 22.40 -9.51
C GLU A 182 9.75 21.80 -9.05
N ALA A 183 10.24 22.23 -7.88
CA ALA A 183 11.38 21.60 -7.25
C ALA A 183 10.95 20.29 -6.56
N ILE A 184 11.84 19.28 -6.54
CA ILE A 184 11.65 18.04 -5.78
C ILE A 184 11.53 18.40 -4.29
N PRO A 185 10.47 17.97 -3.57
CA PRO A 185 10.24 18.33 -2.17
C PRO A 185 11.08 17.48 -1.20
N GLU A 186 12.38 17.38 -1.46
CA GLU A 186 13.34 16.67 -0.60
C GLU A 186 13.36 17.27 0.80
N GLY A 187 13.15 16.44 1.81
CA GLY A 187 13.16 16.86 3.22
C GLY A 187 11.84 17.50 3.70
N GLU A 188 10.87 17.76 2.84
CA GLU A 188 9.55 18.23 3.29
C GLU A 188 8.81 17.14 4.07
N PRO A 189 7.95 17.50 5.05
CA PRO A 189 7.24 16.51 5.84
C PRO A 189 6.22 15.74 4.98
N GLY A 190 6.27 14.42 5.04
CA GLY A 190 5.36 13.55 4.31
C GLY A 190 5.35 12.13 4.85
N THR A 191 4.76 11.22 4.10
CA THR A 191 4.65 9.81 4.46
C THR A 191 4.98 8.93 3.25
N ASN A 192 5.32 7.67 3.53
CA ASN A 192 5.46 6.66 2.48
C ASN A 192 4.91 5.31 2.94
N PRO A 193 4.52 4.42 2.01
CA PRO A 193 3.96 3.12 2.35
C PRO A 193 4.89 2.21 3.17
N ASN A 194 6.20 2.24 2.91
CA ASN A 194 7.15 1.38 3.61
C ASN A 194 7.25 1.73 5.10
N ASP A 195 7.43 3.01 5.43
CA ASP A 195 7.50 3.44 6.82
C ASP A 195 6.18 3.22 7.54
N MET A 196 5.07 3.46 6.85
CA MET A 196 3.74 3.27 7.42
C MET A 196 3.45 1.80 7.72
N ALA A 197 3.83 0.87 6.84
CA ALA A 197 3.65 -0.57 7.06
C ALA A 197 4.44 -1.10 8.27
N HIS A 198 5.52 -0.41 8.66
CA HIS A 198 6.35 -0.78 9.81
C HIS A 198 6.02 0.04 11.07
N ASP A 199 4.94 0.82 11.06
CA ASP A 199 4.52 1.57 12.24
C ASP A 199 4.07 0.61 13.36
N PRO A 200 4.57 0.74 14.61
CA PRO A 200 4.24 -0.16 15.72
C PRO A 200 2.77 -0.15 16.12
N GLN A 201 1.98 0.83 15.66
CA GLN A 201 0.53 0.87 15.87
C GLN A 201 -0.21 -0.18 15.02
N LEU A 202 0.46 -0.74 14.00
CA LEU A 202 -0.09 -1.76 13.12
C LEU A 202 0.35 -3.17 13.54
N TYR A 203 -0.43 -4.16 13.15
CA TYR A 203 -0.03 -5.57 13.13
C TYR A 203 -0.54 -6.23 11.86
N GLU A 204 0.19 -7.22 11.39
CA GLU A 204 -0.20 -7.97 10.21
C GLU A 204 -1.38 -8.90 10.53
N VAL A 205 -2.43 -8.84 9.72
CA VAL A 205 -3.57 -9.78 9.77
C VAL A 205 -3.45 -10.87 8.73
N GLY A 206 -2.61 -10.68 7.73
CA GLY A 206 -2.28 -11.69 6.74
C GLY A 206 -1.68 -11.11 5.47
N ARG A 207 -1.23 -12.02 4.61
CA ARG A 207 -0.61 -11.71 3.33
C ARG A 207 -1.10 -12.65 2.24
N TRP A 208 -0.94 -12.24 0.98
CA TRP A 208 -1.36 -13.03 -0.17
C TRP A 208 -0.23 -13.89 -0.77
N PHE A 209 1.01 -13.76 -0.32
CA PHE A 209 2.20 -14.47 -0.84
C PHE A 209 2.88 -15.33 0.22
#